data_0d08ea095e1ce046321bc8e56cf7a7fa
#
_entry.id   0d08ea095e1ce046321bc8e56cf7a7fa
#
_cell.length_a   1.000
_cell.length_b   1.000
_cell.length_c   1.000
_cell.angle_alpha   90.00
_cell.angle_beta   90.00
_cell.angle_gamma   90.00
#
_symmetry.space_group_name_H-M   'P 1'
#
loop_
_entity.id
_entity.type
_entity.pdbx_description
1 polymer ?
#
loop_
_entity_poly.entity_id
_entity_poly.type
_entity_poly.pdbx_seq_one_letter_code
_entity_poly.pdbx_strand_id
1 'polypeptide(L)'
;LRRRSSSERIYIDVNVLYYYLTAHPQFGEQAKNHVASWSGSLVTSSLSAWILYVLTKLEEVASILDEVGVELVPLTANILSMAEKLRRPRDFEDRIHVATMLELGIDTIISNDSDFDGVAGIKRVF
;
A
#
# COMPACT_ATOMS: atom_id res chain seq x y z
N LEU A 1 10.43 4.07 -22.72
CA LEU A 1 9.77 3.71 -21.47
C LEU A 1 8.89 2.49 -21.69
N ARG A 2 9.07 1.51 -20.83
CA ARG A 2 8.27 0.32 -20.88
C ARG A 2 6.90 0.58 -20.24
N ARG A 3 5.83 0.28 -20.97
CA ARG A 3 4.49 0.35 -20.44
C ARG A 3 4.18 -0.94 -19.67
N ARG A 4 3.77 -0.80 -18.42
CA ARG A 4 3.33 -1.96 -17.63
C ARG A 4 1.92 -2.36 -18.04
N SER A 5 1.66 -3.67 -18.02
CA SER A 5 0.30 -4.16 -18.23
C SER A 5 -0.53 -3.92 -16.97
N SER A 6 -1.86 -3.94 -17.11
CA SER A 6 -2.76 -3.77 -15.98
C SER A 6 -2.63 -4.88 -14.93
N SER A 7 -2.04 -6.03 -15.31
CA SER A 7 -1.78 -7.13 -14.38
C SER A 7 -0.52 -6.92 -13.55
N GLU A 8 0.33 -5.95 -13.91
CA GLU A 8 1.56 -5.65 -13.20
C GLU A 8 1.31 -4.58 -12.13
N ARG A 9 0.33 -4.82 -11.26
CA ARG A 9 0.06 -3.91 -10.15
C ARG A 9 0.87 -4.30 -8.93
N ILE A 10 1.21 -3.32 -8.12
CA ILE A 10 1.94 -3.50 -6.89
C ILE A 10 1.24 -2.72 -5.77
N TYR A 11 1.16 -3.33 -4.60
CA TYR A 11 0.53 -2.71 -3.44
C TYR A 11 1.54 -1.85 -2.70
N ILE A 12 1.14 -0.69 -2.21
CA ILE A 12 2.02 0.18 -1.44
C ILE A 12 1.45 0.40 -0.04
N ASP A 13 2.30 0.15 0.97
CA ASP A 13 1.94 0.26 2.37
C ASP A 13 1.90 1.72 2.83
N VAL A 14 1.13 1.97 3.87
CA VAL A 14 0.95 3.30 4.47
C VAL A 14 2.28 3.93 4.87
N ASN A 15 3.19 3.16 5.48
CA ASN A 15 4.46 3.71 5.95
C ASN A 15 5.28 4.32 4.80
N VAL A 16 5.30 3.67 3.63
CA VAL A 16 6.05 4.18 2.47
C VAL A 16 5.39 5.45 1.93
N LEU A 17 4.06 5.48 1.86
CA LEU A 17 3.32 6.68 1.47
C LEU A 17 3.54 7.82 2.47
N TYR A 18 3.60 7.51 3.75
CA TYR A 18 3.91 8.48 4.80
C TYR A 18 5.30 9.08 4.60
N TYR A 19 6.31 8.23 4.35
CA TYR A 19 7.66 8.71 4.06
C TYR A 19 7.69 9.64 2.86
N TYR A 20 6.94 9.29 1.83
CA TYR A 20 6.85 10.07 0.60
C TYR A 20 6.21 11.45 0.87
N LEU A 21 5.05 11.45 1.52
CA LEU A 21 4.28 12.67 1.75
C LEU A 21 4.99 13.65 2.69
N THR A 22 5.76 13.14 3.66
CA THR A 22 6.44 13.96 4.65
C THR A 22 7.89 14.25 4.30
N ALA A 23 8.39 13.77 3.16
CA ALA A 23 9.80 13.85 2.80
C ALA A 23 10.68 13.35 3.96
N HIS A 24 10.38 12.14 4.44
CA HIS A 24 11.02 11.56 5.61
C HIS A 24 12.56 11.62 5.48
N PRO A 25 13.29 12.09 6.50
CA PRO A 25 14.73 12.33 6.38
C PRO A 25 15.56 11.06 6.08
N GLN A 26 15.10 9.90 6.53
CA GLN A 26 15.83 8.64 6.32
C GLN A 26 15.32 7.86 5.11
N PHE A 27 13.98 7.76 4.95
CA PHE A 27 13.37 6.88 3.97
C PHE A 27 12.62 7.60 2.85
N GLY A 28 12.55 8.93 2.89
CA GLY A 28 11.76 9.69 1.92
C GLY A 28 12.26 9.56 0.50
N GLU A 29 13.57 9.56 0.29
CA GLU A 29 14.14 9.43 -1.05
C GLU A 29 13.88 8.04 -1.64
N GLN A 30 14.01 7.00 -0.83
CA GLN A 30 13.72 5.63 -1.24
C GLN A 30 12.23 5.47 -1.58
N ALA A 31 11.35 6.04 -0.75
CA ALA A 31 9.91 6.04 -1.02
C ALA A 31 9.59 6.77 -2.31
N LYS A 32 10.21 7.92 -2.54
CA LYS A 32 10.03 8.70 -3.76
C LYS A 32 10.42 7.89 -5.00
N ASN A 33 11.51 7.15 -4.92
CA ASN A 33 11.97 6.32 -6.03
C ASN A 33 10.96 5.21 -6.34
N HIS A 34 10.38 4.57 -5.33
CA HIS A 34 9.35 3.56 -5.52
C HIS A 34 8.09 4.15 -6.16
N VAL A 35 7.64 5.30 -5.65
CA VAL A 35 6.44 5.96 -6.20
C VAL A 35 6.66 6.33 -7.66
N ALA A 36 7.82 6.89 -7.98
CA ALA A 36 8.14 7.28 -9.36
C ALA A 36 8.22 6.07 -10.29
N SER A 37 8.87 4.99 -9.83
CA SER A 37 9.08 3.78 -10.64
C SER A 37 7.78 3.06 -10.97
N TRP A 38 6.80 3.09 -10.07
CA TRP A 38 5.57 2.32 -10.19
C TRP A 38 4.33 3.17 -10.40
N SER A 39 4.48 4.49 -10.60
CA SER A 39 3.36 5.41 -10.83
C SER A 39 2.42 4.85 -11.92
N GLY A 40 1.12 4.83 -11.64
CA GLY A 40 0.12 4.26 -12.53
C GLY A 40 -0.12 2.77 -12.31
N SER A 41 0.75 2.09 -11.56
CA SER A 41 0.60 0.66 -11.23
C SER A 41 0.46 0.45 -9.72
N LEU A 42 0.55 1.52 -8.94
CA LEU A 42 0.44 1.46 -7.47
C LEU A 42 -1.01 1.35 -7.04
N VAL A 43 -1.25 0.49 -6.06
CA VAL A 43 -2.56 0.28 -5.46
C VAL A 43 -2.43 0.32 -3.95
N THR A 44 -3.40 0.91 -3.28
CA THR A 44 -3.52 0.82 -1.83
C THR A 44 -4.99 0.85 -1.43
N SER A 45 -5.28 0.44 -0.20
CA SER A 45 -6.63 0.47 0.36
C SER A 45 -7.07 1.91 0.65
N SER A 46 -8.36 2.17 0.57
CA SER A 46 -8.94 3.42 1.07
C SER A 46 -8.64 3.63 2.57
N LEU A 47 -8.42 2.53 3.30
CA LEU A 47 -7.94 2.60 4.69
C LEU A 47 -6.63 3.37 4.80
N SER A 48 -5.71 3.17 3.84
CA SER A 48 -4.42 3.88 3.82
C SER A 48 -4.62 5.39 3.73
N ALA A 49 -5.54 5.84 2.92
CA ALA A 49 -5.82 7.28 2.78
C ALA A 49 -6.35 7.86 4.10
N TRP A 50 -7.22 7.14 4.79
CA TRP A 50 -7.73 7.58 6.09
C TRP A 50 -6.60 7.66 7.14
N ILE A 51 -5.76 6.63 7.20
CA ILE A 51 -4.63 6.60 8.14
C ILE A 51 -3.68 7.76 7.85
N LEU A 52 -3.37 8.02 6.58
CA LEU A 52 -2.51 9.14 6.20
C LEU A 52 -3.12 10.48 6.62
N TYR A 53 -4.43 10.64 6.49
CA TYR A 53 -5.09 11.84 7.01
C TYR A 53 -4.91 11.96 8.53
N VAL A 54 -5.14 10.88 9.26
CA VAL A 54 -4.99 10.89 10.72
C VAL A 54 -3.58 11.30 11.13
N LEU A 55 -2.57 10.80 10.41
CA LEU A 55 -1.15 11.07 10.72
C LEU A 55 -0.70 12.47 10.29
N THR A 56 -1.16 12.96 9.13
CA THR A 56 -0.65 14.20 8.51
C THR A 56 -1.60 15.37 8.63
N LYS A 57 -2.89 15.11 8.86
CA LYS A 57 -3.98 16.09 8.82
C LYS A 57 -4.18 16.74 7.45
N LEU A 58 -3.63 16.14 6.39
CA LEU A 58 -3.83 16.60 5.02
C LEU A 58 -5.18 16.11 4.51
N GLU A 59 -6.11 17.01 4.28
CA GLU A 59 -7.45 16.65 3.80
C GLU A 59 -7.47 16.24 2.33
N GLU A 60 -6.41 16.57 1.59
CA GLU A 60 -6.29 16.30 0.16
C GLU A 60 -5.55 15.00 -0.16
N VAL A 61 -5.39 14.10 0.83
CA VAL A 61 -4.62 12.85 0.64
C VAL A 61 -5.09 12.06 -0.58
N ALA A 62 -6.40 11.87 -0.72
CA ALA A 62 -6.93 11.08 -1.84
C ALA A 62 -6.59 11.71 -3.20
N SER A 63 -6.71 13.03 -3.31
CA SER A 63 -6.37 13.74 -4.54
C SER A 63 -4.88 13.66 -4.85
N ILE A 64 -4.03 13.80 -3.82
CA ILE A 64 -2.58 13.69 -3.98
C ILE A 64 -2.20 12.29 -4.45
N LEU A 65 -2.77 11.26 -3.86
CA LEU A 65 -2.47 9.87 -4.25
C LEU A 65 -2.90 9.61 -5.69
N ASP A 66 -4.05 10.12 -6.10
CA ASP A 66 -4.49 10.00 -7.49
C ASP A 66 -3.51 10.68 -8.44
N GLU A 67 -3.08 11.89 -8.11
CA GLU A 67 -2.14 12.65 -8.95
C GLU A 67 -0.79 11.94 -9.11
N VAL A 68 -0.32 11.25 -8.08
CA VAL A 68 0.97 10.54 -8.15
C VAL A 68 0.84 9.11 -8.68
N GLY A 69 -0.35 8.72 -9.11
CA GLY A 69 -0.54 7.44 -9.78
C GLY A 69 -0.80 6.27 -8.85
N VAL A 70 -1.41 6.51 -7.69
CA VAL A 70 -1.82 5.47 -6.75
C VAL A 70 -3.33 5.29 -6.82
N GLU A 71 -3.77 4.10 -7.17
CA GLU A 71 -5.19 3.75 -7.17
C GLU A 71 -5.65 3.41 -5.76
N LEU A 72 -6.73 4.04 -5.28
CA LEU A 72 -7.37 3.66 -4.02
C LEU A 72 -8.47 2.65 -4.30
N VAL A 73 -8.42 1.51 -3.60
CA VAL A 73 -9.47 0.49 -3.69
C VAL A 73 -10.27 0.46 -2.40
N PRO A 74 -11.59 0.21 -2.49
CA PRO A 74 -12.45 0.31 -1.30
C PRO A 74 -12.17 -0.79 -0.29
N LEU A 75 -12.16 -0.41 1.00
CA LEU A 75 -12.19 -1.36 2.10
C LEU A 75 -13.64 -1.85 2.25
N THR A 76 -13.86 -3.12 1.94
CA THR A 76 -15.20 -3.72 1.96
C THR A 76 -15.39 -4.61 3.18
N ALA A 77 -16.67 -4.93 3.48
CA ALA A 77 -16.99 -5.89 4.53
C ALA A 77 -16.36 -7.26 4.24
N ASN A 78 -16.30 -7.66 2.96
CA ASN A 78 -15.69 -8.92 2.57
C ASN A 78 -14.19 -8.96 2.89
N ILE A 79 -13.48 -7.86 2.61
CA ILE A 79 -12.05 -7.76 2.92
C ILE A 79 -11.83 -7.83 4.43
N LEU A 80 -12.67 -7.16 5.22
CA LEU A 80 -12.58 -7.23 6.68
C LEU A 80 -12.78 -8.65 7.19
N SER A 81 -13.76 -9.38 6.65
CA SER A 81 -14.01 -10.78 7.00
C SER A 81 -12.81 -11.67 6.65
N MET A 82 -12.21 -11.45 5.47
CA MET A 82 -11.00 -12.17 5.08
C MET A 82 -9.84 -11.91 6.05
N ALA A 83 -9.65 -10.65 6.43
CA ALA A 83 -8.58 -10.27 7.36
C ALA A 83 -8.73 -10.94 8.72
N GLU A 84 -9.97 -11.11 9.19
CA GLU A 84 -10.24 -11.80 10.45
C GLU A 84 -9.80 -13.26 10.43
N LYS A 85 -9.81 -13.89 9.26
CA LYS A 85 -9.46 -15.30 9.10
C LYS A 85 -7.96 -15.54 8.89
N LEU A 86 -7.22 -14.49 8.54
CA LEU A 86 -5.79 -14.60 8.35
C LEU A 86 -5.09 -14.67 9.71
N ARG A 87 -4.01 -15.45 9.76
CA ARG A 87 -3.19 -15.58 10.98
C ARG A 87 -2.03 -14.60 10.97
N ARG A 88 -1.60 -14.17 9.80
CA ARG A 88 -0.44 -13.28 9.61
C ARG A 88 -0.76 -12.22 8.56
N PRO A 89 -0.18 -11.05 8.69
CA PRO A 89 0.68 -10.57 9.80
C PRO A 89 -0.07 -10.50 11.12
N ARG A 90 0.65 -10.21 12.20
CA ARG A 90 0.08 -10.17 13.55
C ARG A 90 -0.90 -9.02 13.75
N ASP A 91 -0.58 -7.85 13.19
CA ASP A 91 -1.39 -6.65 13.32
C ASP A 91 -2.60 -6.74 12.38
N PHE A 92 -3.79 -6.38 12.90
CA PHE A 92 -5.02 -6.47 12.11
C PHE A 92 -5.02 -5.53 10.92
N GLU A 93 -4.48 -4.32 11.06
CA GLU A 93 -4.36 -3.39 9.94
C GLU A 93 -3.54 -4.02 8.80
N ASP A 94 -2.42 -4.66 9.14
CA ASP A 94 -1.58 -5.33 8.14
C ASP A 94 -2.31 -6.48 7.48
N ARG A 95 -3.15 -7.21 8.23
CA ARG A 95 -3.97 -8.27 7.64
C ARG A 95 -5.02 -7.72 6.68
N ILE A 96 -5.54 -6.51 6.93
CA ILE A 96 -6.44 -5.85 5.98
C ILE A 96 -5.71 -5.59 4.66
N HIS A 97 -4.46 -5.14 4.72
CA HIS A 97 -3.67 -4.91 3.51
C HIS A 97 -3.44 -6.22 2.75
N VAL A 98 -3.08 -7.28 3.45
CA VAL A 98 -2.90 -8.61 2.83
C VAL A 98 -4.21 -9.10 2.21
N ALA A 99 -5.32 -8.98 2.92
CA ALA A 99 -6.63 -9.40 2.40
C ALA A 99 -7.00 -8.60 1.14
N THR A 100 -6.70 -7.31 1.12
CA THR A 100 -6.92 -6.46 -0.05
C THR A 100 -6.09 -6.97 -1.23
N MET A 101 -4.82 -7.28 -1.00
CA MET A 101 -3.93 -7.83 -2.02
C MET A 101 -4.46 -9.15 -2.57
N LEU A 102 -4.87 -10.06 -1.70
CA LEU A 102 -5.40 -11.36 -2.11
C LEU A 102 -6.67 -11.21 -2.94
N GLU A 103 -7.56 -10.30 -2.56
CA GLU A 103 -8.79 -10.04 -3.30
C GLU A 103 -8.49 -9.54 -4.72
N LEU A 104 -7.43 -8.76 -4.89
CA LEU A 104 -7.05 -8.17 -6.18
C LEU A 104 -6.07 -9.02 -6.98
N GLY A 105 -5.59 -10.12 -6.41
CA GLY A 105 -4.58 -10.95 -7.07
C GLY A 105 -3.21 -10.28 -7.15
N ILE A 106 -2.88 -9.40 -6.20
CA ILE A 106 -1.58 -8.72 -6.13
C ILE A 106 -0.72 -9.45 -5.11
N ASP A 107 0.50 -9.82 -5.49
CA ASP A 107 1.39 -10.62 -4.63
C ASP A 107 2.58 -9.84 -4.06
N THR A 108 2.83 -8.63 -4.52
CA THR A 108 3.99 -7.85 -4.10
C THR A 108 3.57 -6.56 -3.41
N ILE A 109 4.19 -6.28 -2.26
CA ILE A 109 3.94 -5.07 -1.48
C ILE A 109 5.24 -4.28 -1.31
N ILE A 110 5.18 -2.97 -1.52
CA ILE A 110 6.25 -2.04 -1.15
C ILE A 110 6.00 -1.65 0.30
N SER A 111 6.85 -2.09 1.21
CA SER A 111 6.72 -1.83 2.64
C SER A 111 8.06 -1.95 3.34
N ASN A 112 8.28 -1.06 4.32
CA ASN A 112 9.46 -1.14 5.19
C ASN A 112 9.20 -2.04 6.41
N ASP A 113 8.05 -2.68 6.50
CA ASP A 113 7.67 -3.48 7.66
C ASP A 113 7.96 -4.96 7.40
N SER A 114 8.94 -5.51 8.12
CA SER A 114 9.33 -6.90 8.00
C SER A 114 8.25 -7.90 8.44
N ASP A 115 7.18 -7.43 9.08
CA ASP A 115 6.06 -8.29 9.48
C ASP A 115 5.35 -8.90 8.26
N PHE A 116 5.53 -8.33 7.07
CA PHE A 116 5.01 -8.93 5.83
C PHE A 116 5.88 -10.08 5.31
N ASP A 117 7.10 -10.22 5.82
CA ASP A 117 7.95 -11.36 5.46
C ASP A 117 7.36 -12.65 6.04
N GLY A 118 7.42 -13.72 5.29
CA GLY A 118 6.89 -15.00 5.73
C GLY A 118 5.37 -15.14 5.61
N VAL A 119 4.69 -14.16 5.05
CA VAL A 119 3.26 -14.29 4.74
C VAL A 119 3.13 -15.06 3.42
N ALA A 120 2.42 -16.18 3.44
CA ALA A 120 2.27 -17.05 2.28
C ALA A 120 1.70 -16.27 1.09
N GLY A 121 2.35 -16.38 -0.06
CA GLY A 121 1.91 -15.75 -1.29
C GLY A 121 2.22 -14.26 -1.42
N ILE A 122 2.91 -13.68 -0.44
CA ILE A 122 3.23 -12.24 -0.42
C ILE A 122 4.74 -12.05 -0.48
N LYS A 123 5.18 -11.15 -1.37
CA LYS A 123 6.58 -10.74 -1.50
C LYS A 123 6.69 -9.27 -1.11
N ARG A 124 7.58 -8.97 -0.17
CA ARG A 124 7.85 -7.60 0.26
C ARG A 124 9.11 -7.06 -0.41
N VAL A 125 9.03 -5.81 -0.85
CA VAL A 125 10.18 -5.05 -1.37
C VAL A 125 10.23 -3.68 -0.70
N PHE A 126 11.45 -3.15 -0.56
CA PHE A 126 11.63 -1.75 -0.13
C PHE A 126 13.04 -1.19 -0.48
#